data_489dc630b4ad48ac769a30a6b8813344
#
_entry.id   489dc630b4ad48ac769a30a6b8813344
#
_cell.length_a   1.000
_cell.length_b   1.000
_cell.length_c   1.000
_cell.angle_alpha   90.00
_cell.angle_beta   90.00
_cell.angle_gamma   90.00
#
_symmetry.space_group_name_H-M   'P 1'
#
loop_
_entity.id
_entity.type
_entity.pdbx_description
1 polymer ?
#
loop_
_entity_poly.entity_id
_entity_poly.type
_entity_poly.pdbx_seq_one_letter_code
_entity_poly.pdbx_strand_id
1 'polypeptide(L)'
;MLEQNRDEFIAEMLCIADTDWVLGHWYIKVMLNGRSLTDCTAFAGMAQDTLGHARALFRFLEDEMDLPEHQLEFGRGPSQIHDMEMLSAPPENWGDFLITTFIAEGAIWQMLNTFRASVHPGVAGMVTHFGKELYFHRLGLEGWLKSATDEAKQDMRDAMQTRLPTALRWFDDQARSDSDDLRSSGIRSSSVAEAKMAFIETTISKLMAALDMDDTSSITPIEQVDWDALRRKTRGSELPATLWEFMIPTDEDTVILRRPLAVSVDDNLDLFDREEYSQDD
;
A
#
# COMPACT_ATOMS: atom_id res chain seq x y z
N MET A 1 26.27 -9.43 -3.12
CA MET A 1 25.45 -8.69 -4.09
C MET A 1 24.44 -7.80 -3.36
N LEU A 2 23.57 -8.30 -2.51
CA LEU A 2 22.71 -7.45 -1.65
C LEU A 2 23.52 -6.60 -0.66
N GLU A 3 24.60 -7.14 -0.08
CA GLU A 3 25.44 -6.40 0.87
C GLU A 3 26.05 -5.12 0.30
N GLN A 4 26.38 -5.07 -0.98
CA GLN A 4 26.96 -3.85 -1.61
C GLN A 4 25.93 -2.74 -1.81
N ASN A 5 24.65 -3.09 -1.97
CA ASN A 5 23.56 -2.17 -2.24
C ASN A 5 22.48 -2.24 -1.14
N ARG A 6 22.91 -2.63 0.06
CA ARG A 6 22.01 -3.01 1.16
C ARG A 6 21.05 -1.87 1.52
N ASP A 7 21.56 -0.70 1.78
CA ASP A 7 20.75 0.42 2.27
C ASP A 7 19.77 0.92 1.22
N GLU A 8 20.19 0.91 -0.05
CA GLU A 8 19.32 1.27 -1.17
C GLU A 8 18.21 0.23 -1.37
N PHE A 9 18.56 -1.04 -1.32
CA PHE A 9 17.58 -2.13 -1.45
C PHE A 9 16.56 -2.10 -0.31
N ILE A 10 17.02 -1.93 0.94
CA ILE A 10 16.13 -1.79 2.10
C ILE A 10 15.18 -0.60 1.90
N ALA A 11 15.70 0.56 1.53
CA ALA A 11 14.91 1.77 1.33
C ALA A 11 13.83 1.57 0.24
N GLU A 12 14.19 0.94 -0.89
CA GLU A 12 13.24 0.65 -1.98
C GLU A 12 12.14 -0.32 -1.54
N MET A 13 12.51 -1.40 -0.85
CA MET A 13 11.53 -2.35 -0.33
C MET A 13 10.64 -1.74 0.75
N LEU A 14 11.18 -0.89 1.62
CA LEU A 14 10.42 -0.17 2.63
C LEU A 14 9.44 0.84 2.01
N CYS A 15 9.83 1.54 0.93
CA CYS A 15 8.89 2.42 0.22
C CYS A 15 7.65 1.66 -0.28
N ILE A 16 7.81 0.42 -0.72
CA ILE A 16 6.70 -0.44 -1.16
C ILE A 16 5.94 -0.97 0.06
N ALA A 17 6.66 -1.60 1.00
CA ALA A 17 6.06 -2.26 2.17
C ALA A 17 5.29 -1.29 3.06
N ASP A 18 5.85 -0.12 3.35
CA ASP A 18 5.22 0.89 4.18
C ASP A 18 4.00 1.52 3.48
N THR A 19 4.07 1.68 2.14
CA THR A 19 2.90 2.13 1.38
C THR A 19 1.77 1.12 1.43
N ASP A 20 2.05 -0.18 1.24
CA ASP A 20 1.08 -1.26 1.43
C ASP A 20 0.54 -1.28 2.87
N TRP A 21 1.41 -1.12 3.86
CA TRP A 21 1.01 -1.14 5.26
C TRP A 21 0.03 -0.02 5.62
N VAL A 22 0.33 1.21 5.18
CA VAL A 22 -0.56 2.37 5.39
C VAL A 22 -1.86 2.21 4.60
N LEU A 23 -1.79 1.77 3.33
CA LEU A 23 -2.96 1.56 2.49
C LEU A 23 -3.89 0.47 3.05
N GLY A 24 -3.32 -0.64 3.54
CA GLY A 24 -4.08 -1.71 4.19
C GLY A 24 -4.87 -1.22 5.41
N HIS A 25 -4.30 -0.31 6.19
CA HIS A 25 -5.00 0.31 7.30
C HIS A 25 -6.11 1.28 6.85
N TRP A 26 -5.93 1.98 5.72
CA TRP A 26 -7.01 2.76 5.12
C TRP A 26 -8.17 1.88 4.67
N TYR A 27 -7.90 0.73 4.07
CA TYR A 27 -8.95 -0.24 3.75
C TYR A 27 -9.74 -0.67 4.98
N ILE A 28 -9.05 -1.01 6.09
CA ILE A 28 -9.72 -1.36 7.35
C ILE A 28 -10.59 -0.20 7.85
N LYS A 29 -10.06 1.01 7.84
CA LYS A 29 -10.74 2.20 8.37
C LYS A 29 -12.01 2.55 7.60
N VAL A 30 -12.05 2.30 6.29
CA VAL A 30 -13.18 2.66 5.41
C VAL A 30 -14.08 1.47 5.07
N MET A 31 -13.71 0.22 5.37
CA MET A 31 -14.45 -0.96 4.92
C MET A 31 -15.91 -0.98 5.36
N LEU A 32 -16.23 -0.44 6.53
CA LEU A 32 -17.62 -0.36 7.03
C LEU A 32 -18.44 0.73 6.35
N ASN A 33 -17.81 1.61 5.57
CA ASN A 33 -18.47 2.63 4.75
C ASN A 33 -18.82 2.14 3.34
N GLY A 34 -18.62 0.85 3.06
CA GLY A 34 -19.00 0.23 1.80
C GLY A 34 -20.50 0.40 1.52
N ARG A 35 -20.85 0.62 0.24
CA ARG A 35 -22.26 0.83 -0.19
C ARG A 35 -23.11 -0.42 -0.05
N SER A 36 -22.47 -1.58 0.08
CA SER A 36 -23.10 -2.90 0.21
C SER A 36 -22.22 -3.83 1.03
N LEU A 37 -22.82 -4.93 1.51
CA LEU A 37 -22.05 -6.00 2.18
C LEU A 37 -20.96 -6.57 1.26
N THR A 38 -21.21 -6.63 -0.04
CA THR A 38 -20.21 -7.06 -1.04
C THR A 38 -19.02 -6.12 -1.08
N ASP A 39 -19.23 -4.79 -1.08
CA ASP A 39 -18.15 -3.79 -1.02
C ASP A 39 -17.36 -3.94 0.26
N CYS A 40 -18.03 -4.05 1.42
CA CYS A 40 -17.37 -4.25 2.72
C CYS A 40 -16.49 -5.52 2.72
N THR A 41 -17.00 -6.63 2.16
CA THR A 41 -16.25 -7.89 2.06
C THR A 41 -15.06 -7.77 1.11
N ALA A 42 -15.21 -7.06 -0.02
CA ALA A 42 -14.13 -6.82 -0.95
C ALA A 42 -13.01 -5.99 -0.29
N PHE A 43 -13.35 -4.92 0.44
CA PHE A 43 -12.34 -4.15 1.17
C PHE A 43 -11.66 -4.94 2.28
N ALA A 44 -12.38 -5.81 2.97
CA ALA A 44 -11.76 -6.68 3.98
C ALA A 44 -10.74 -7.63 3.32
N GLY A 45 -11.05 -8.19 2.15
CA GLY A 45 -10.11 -8.99 1.36
C GLY A 45 -8.89 -8.17 0.91
N MET A 46 -9.11 -6.99 0.31
CA MET A 46 -8.03 -6.10 -0.12
C MET A 46 -7.14 -5.68 1.06
N ALA A 47 -7.73 -5.37 2.23
CA ALA A 47 -6.98 -5.05 3.44
C ALA A 47 -6.08 -6.23 3.87
N GLN A 48 -6.61 -7.44 3.85
CA GLN A 48 -5.88 -8.64 4.23
C GLN A 48 -4.70 -8.90 3.30
N ASP A 49 -4.91 -8.82 1.99
CA ASP A 49 -3.86 -9.04 1.00
C ASP A 49 -2.78 -7.95 1.10
N THR A 50 -3.17 -6.68 1.15
CA THR A 50 -2.25 -5.53 1.22
C THR A 50 -1.41 -5.55 2.51
N LEU A 51 -2.01 -5.84 3.67
CA LEU A 51 -1.27 -6.03 4.93
C LEU A 51 -0.39 -7.29 4.89
N GLY A 52 -0.84 -8.32 4.19
CA GLY A 52 -0.05 -9.53 3.94
C GLY A 52 1.20 -9.25 3.11
N HIS A 53 1.10 -8.44 2.06
CA HIS A 53 2.25 -7.98 1.25
C HIS A 53 3.25 -7.21 2.10
N ALA A 54 2.78 -6.21 2.86
CA ALA A 54 3.64 -5.42 3.75
C ALA A 54 4.41 -6.33 4.73
N ARG A 55 3.70 -7.23 5.40
CA ARG A 55 4.29 -8.15 6.37
C ARG A 55 5.28 -9.12 5.73
N ALA A 56 4.96 -9.63 4.53
CA ALA A 56 5.87 -10.52 3.80
C ALA A 56 7.18 -9.80 3.42
N LEU A 57 7.09 -8.52 3.01
CA LEU A 57 8.26 -7.69 2.71
C LEU A 57 9.07 -7.36 3.97
N PHE A 58 8.42 -7.01 5.08
CA PHE A 58 9.11 -6.78 6.35
C PHE A 58 9.86 -8.03 6.81
N ARG A 59 9.20 -9.19 6.82
CA ARG A 59 9.84 -10.47 7.19
C ARG A 59 11.00 -10.81 6.29
N PHE A 60 10.83 -10.65 4.98
CA PHE A 60 11.90 -10.87 4.03
C PHE A 60 13.11 -9.99 4.32
N LEU A 61 12.90 -8.70 4.60
CA LEU A 61 13.97 -7.78 4.94
C LEU A 61 14.62 -8.12 6.30
N GLU A 62 13.83 -8.49 7.30
CA GLU A 62 14.33 -8.92 8.61
C GLU A 62 15.22 -10.14 8.47
N ASP A 63 14.79 -11.16 7.72
CA ASP A 63 15.54 -12.39 7.51
C ASP A 63 16.83 -12.17 6.68
N GLU A 64 16.74 -11.44 5.55
CA GLU A 64 17.87 -11.20 4.64
C GLU A 64 18.91 -10.24 5.22
N MET A 65 18.50 -9.35 6.13
CA MET A 65 19.35 -8.31 6.70
C MET A 65 19.73 -8.55 8.16
N ASP A 66 19.39 -9.74 8.69
CA ASP A 66 19.67 -10.11 10.09
C ASP A 66 19.17 -9.06 11.09
N LEU A 67 17.92 -8.59 10.89
CA LEU A 67 17.23 -7.67 11.77
C LEU A 67 16.40 -8.43 12.80
N PRO A 68 16.15 -7.86 13.99
CA PRO A 68 15.24 -8.45 14.96
C PRO A 68 13.84 -8.65 14.39
N GLU A 69 13.23 -9.77 14.72
CA GLU A 69 11.87 -10.11 14.33
C GLU A 69 10.87 -9.03 14.75
N HIS A 70 9.97 -8.65 13.85
CA HIS A 70 8.97 -7.58 14.04
C HIS A 70 9.52 -6.16 14.24
N GLN A 71 10.81 -5.95 14.04
CA GLN A 71 11.39 -4.61 14.18
C GLN A 71 10.82 -3.63 13.16
N LEU A 72 10.65 -4.08 11.92
CA LEU A 72 10.16 -3.22 10.84
C LEU A 72 8.67 -2.89 10.98
N GLU A 73 7.88 -3.77 11.59
CA GLU A 73 6.45 -3.53 11.82
C GLU A 73 6.20 -2.72 13.11
N PHE A 74 6.89 -3.04 14.21
CA PHE A 74 6.58 -2.50 15.55
C PHE A 74 7.71 -1.73 16.23
N GLY A 75 8.92 -1.81 15.72
CA GLY A 75 10.10 -1.17 16.32
C GLY A 75 10.42 0.22 15.78
N ARG A 76 9.64 0.73 14.81
CA ARG A 76 9.82 2.04 14.18
C ARG A 76 8.79 3.05 14.68
N GLY A 77 9.15 4.35 14.62
CA GLY A 77 8.22 5.45 14.89
C GLY A 77 7.66 6.08 13.60
N PRO A 78 6.66 6.98 13.72
CA PRO A 78 5.96 7.59 12.57
C PRO A 78 6.89 8.36 11.62
N SER A 79 8.00 8.89 12.12
CA SER A 79 9.01 9.58 11.32
C SER A 79 9.93 8.65 10.51
N GLN A 80 9.87 7.34 10.74
CA GLN A 80 10.71 6.34 10.10
C GLN A 80 9.98 5.56 9.00
N ILE A 81 8.73 5.89 8.73
CA ILE A 81 7.90 5.19 7.74
C ILE A 81 8.14 5.78 6.35
N HIS A 82 8.29 4.90 5.36
CA HIS A 82 8.61 5.22 3.97
C HIS A 82 7.37 5.20 3.04
N ASP A 83 6.19 5.39 3.58
CA ASP A 83 4.94 5.37 2.82
C ASP A 83 4.85 6.48 1.77
N MET A 84 4.00 6.28 0.79
CA MET A 84 3.63 7.34 -0.16
C MET A 84 2.92 8.47 0.58
N GLU A 85 3.48 9.67 0.54
CA GLU A 85 3.01 10.85 1.30
C GLU A 85 1.54 11.19 1.03
N MET A 86 1.03 10.84 -0.15
CA MET A 86 -0.39 10.96 -0.50
C MET A 86 -1.32 10.26 0.51
N LEU A 87 -0.86 9.16 1.11
CA LEU A 87 -1.64 8.37 2.07
C LEU A 87 -1.71 9.00 3.47
N SER A 88 -0.92 10.01 3.75
CA SER A 88 -0.96 10.74 5.03
C SER A 88 -2.26 11.55 5.22
N ALA A 89 -2.91 11.96 4.12
CA ALA A 89 -4.18 12.67 4.18
C ALA A 89 -5.37 11.70 4.15
N PRO A 90 -6.34 11.81 5.07
CA PRO A 90 -7.54 10.99 5.04
C PRO A 90 -8.32 11.23 3.75
N PRO A 91 -8.97 10.19 3.18
CA PRO A 91 -9.92 10.38 2.10
C PRO A 91 -11.12 11.22 2.56
N GLU A 92 -11.52 12.21 1.76
CA GLU A 92 -12.62 13.12 2.07
C GLU A 92 -14.00 12.49 1.83
N ASN A 93 -14.06 11.62 0.81
CA ASN A 93 -15.29 10.95 0.39
C ASN A 93 -14.97 9.62 -0.32
N TRP A 94 -16.00 8.93 -0.79
CA TRP A 94 -15.87 7.65 -1.49
C TRP A 94 -15.09 7.76 -2.80
N GLY A 95 -15.31 8.81 -3.57
CA GLY A 95 -14.60 9.06 -4.84
C GLY A 95 -13.11 9.28 -4.61
N ASP A 96 -12.76 10.09 -3.61
CA ASP A 96 -11.36 10.31 -3.20
C ASP A 96 -10.70 9.01 -2.72
N PHE A 97 -11.41 8.20 -1.92
CA PHE A 97 -10.88 6.91 -1.49
C PHE A 97 -10.58 5.97 -2.66
N LEU A 98 -11.50 5.85 -3.63
CA LEU A 98 -11.28 5.00 -4.80
C LEU A 98 -10.09 5.49 -5.64
N ILE A 99 -9.96 6.80 -5.87
CA ILE A 99 -8.82 7.37 -6.60
C ILE A 99 -7.53 7.17 -5.84
N THR A 100 -7.51 7.43 -4.53
CA THR A 100 -6.35 7.20 -3.67
C THR A 100 -5.86 5.77 -3.78
N THR A 101 -6.77 4.81 -3.68
CA THR A 101 -6.46 3.38 -3.77
C THR A 101 -5.95 3.00 -5.16
N PHE A 102 -6.65 3.44 -6.22
CA PHE A 102 -6.29 3.14 -7.59
C PHE A 102 -4.88 3.64 -7.94
N ILE A 103 -4.56 4.85 -7.50
CA ILE A 103 -3.23 5.46 -7.68
C ILE A 103 -2.18 4.71 -6.86
N ALA A 104 -2.44 4.45 -5.57
CA ALA A 104 -1.48 3.79 -4.70
C ALA A 104 -1.15 2.37 -5.17
N GLU A 105 -2.14 1.52 -5.42
CA GLU A 105 -1.92 0.16 -5.91
C GLU A 105 -1.27 0.13 -7.30
N GLY A 106 -1.65 1.05 -8.18
CA GLY A 106 -1.02 1.18 -9.49
C GLY A 106 0.47 1.54 -9.37
N ALA A 107 0.82 2.44 -8.47
CA ALA A 107 2.21 2.83 -8.20
C ALA A 107 3.01 1.69 -7.56
N ILE A 108 2.47 1.07 -6.51
CA ILE A 108 3.04 -0.10 -5.84
C ILE A 108 3.33 -1.20 -6.87
N TRP A 109 2.36 -1.52 -7.72
CA TRP A 109 2.53 -2.53 -8.75
C TRP A 109 3.68 -2.22 -9.70
N GLN A 110 3.80 -0.99 -10.19
CA GLN A 110 4.88 -0.64 -11.10
C GLN A 110 6.25 -0.69 -10.41
N MET A 111 6.33 -0.30 -9.15
CA MET A 111 7.57 -0.43 -8.37
C MET A 111 7.93 -1.90 -8.12
N LEU A 112 6.99 -2.74 -7.68
CA LEU A 112 7.19 -4.18 -7.55
C LEU A 112 7.63 -4.81 -8.88
N ASN A 113 7.01 -4.42 -9.99
CA ASN A 113 7.32 -4.98 -11.30
C ASN A 113 8.76 -4.70 -11.75
N THR A 114 9.43 -3.67 -11.22
CA THR A 114 10.87 -3.45 -11.48
C THR A 114 11.73 -4.60 -10.97
N PHE A 115 11.26 -5.37 -9.98
CA PHE A 115 11.95 -6.51 -9.39
C PHE A 115 11.49 -7.87 -9.94
N ARG A 116 10.59 -7.89 -10.91
CA ARG A 116 9.98 -9.13 -11.44
C ARG A 116 10.99 -10.13 -12.00
N ALA A 117 12.03 -9.62 -12.65
CA ALA A 117 13.13 -10.44 -13.19
C ALA A 117 14.41 -10.32 -12.34
N SER A 118 14.26 -10.10 -11.03
CA SER A 118 15.38 -10.02 -10.10
C SER A 118 16.21 -11.32 -10.15
N VAL A 119 17.52 -11.16 -10.06
CA VAL A 119 18.43 -12.30 -9.87
C VAL A 119 18.25 -12.94 -8.49
N HIS A 120 17.60 -12.27 -7.55
CA HIS A 120 17.25 -12.81 -6.24
C HIS A 120 15.90 -13.56 -6.32
N PRO A 121 15.89 -14.90 -6.19
CA PRO A 121 14.68 -15.70 -6.44
C PRO A 121 13.55 -15.41 -5.45
N GLY A 122 13.86 -15.08 -4.19
CA GLY A 122 12.88 -14.70 -3.18
C GLY A 122 12.12 -13.43 -3.58
N VAL A 123 12.84 -12.39 -4.04
CA VAL A 123 12.26 -11.15 -4.52
C VAL A 123 11.36 -11.39 -5.74
N ALA A 124 11.86 -12.07 -6.76
CA ALA A 124 11.09 -12.40 -7.97
C ALA A 124 9.83 -13.24 -7.65
N GLY A 125 9.94 -14.15 -6.67
CA GLY A 125 8.84 -14.98 -6.19
C GLY A 125 7.73 -14.15 -5.55
N MET A 126 8.08 -13.23 -4.64
CA MET A 126 7.12 -12.32 -4.00
C MET A 126 6.38 -11.46 -5.02
N VAL A 127 7.10 -10.83 -5.95
CA VAL A 127 6.49 -10.02 -7.02
C VAL A 127 5.48 -10.82 -7.85
N THR A 128 5.81 -12.07 -8.15
CA THR A 128 4.92 -12.97 -8.90
C THR A 128 3.65 -13.30 -8.12
N HIS A 129 3.77 -13.47 -6.80
CA HIS A 129 2.63 -13.76 -5.92
C HIS A 129 1.72 -12.54 -5.76
N PHE A 130 2.28 -11.42 -5.33
CA PHE A 130 1.52 -10.17 -5.13
C PHE A 130 0.83 -9.69 -6.41
N GLY A 131 1.47 -9.85 -7.56
CA GLY A 131 0.87 -9.47 -8.85
C GLY A 131 -0.42 -10.22 -9.19
N LYS A 132 -0.66 -11.42 -8.64
CA LYS A 132 -1.91 -12.15 -8.82
C LYS A 132 -3.04 -11.54 -7.98
N GLU A 133 -2.74 -11.15 -6.76
CA GLU A 133 -3.70 -10.54 -5.84
C GLU A 133 -4.04 -9.12 -6.28
N LEU A 134 -3.04 -8.30 -6.60
CA LEU A 134 -3.24 -6.96 -7.16
C LEU A 134 -4.03 -6.96 -8.49
N TYR A 135 -3.97 -8.04 -9.26
CA TYR A 135 -4.82 -8.19 -10.44
C TYR A 135 -6.31 -8.23 -10.08
N PHE A 136 -6.69 -8.94 -9.01
CA PHE A 136 -8.09 -9.01 -8.55
C PHE A 136 -8.53 -7.72 -7.90
N HIS A 137 -7.65 -7.04 -7.13
CA HIS A 137 -7.92 -5.71 -6.60
C HIS A 137 -8.27 -4.74 -7.73
N ARG A 138 -7.44 -4.69 -8.75
CA ARG A 138 -7.66 -3.84 -9.91
C ARG A 138 -8.99 -4.12 -10.61
N LEU A 139 -9.38 -5.39 -10.76
CA LEU A 139 -10.69 -5.74 -11.33
C LEU A 139 -11.85 -5.19 -10.49
N GLY A 140 -11.75 -5.27 -9.17
CA GLY A 140 -12.71 -4.69 -8.23
C GLY A 140 -12.80 -3.17 -8.37
N LEU A 141 -11.66 -2.50 -8.35
CA LEU A 141 -11.55 -1.04 -8.51
C LEU A 141 -12.12 -0.56 -9.86
N GLU A 142 -11.78 -1.25 -10.96
CA GLU A 142 -12.35 -0.97 -12.30
C GLU A 142 -13.88 -1.18 -12.33
N GLY A 143 -14.39 -2.17 -11.58
CA GLY A 143 -15.83 -2.40 -11.43
C GLY A 143 -16.53 -1.23 -10.73
N TRP A 144 -15.96 -0.72 -9.64
CA TRP A 144 -16.49 0.44 -8.92
C TRP A 144 -16.42 1.72 -9.77
N LEU A 145 -15.31 1.93 -10.48
CA LEU A 145 -15.16 3.06 -11.39
C LEU A 145 -16.22 3.05 -12.49
N LYS A 146 -16.50 1.90 -13.09
CA LYS A 146 -17.55 1.74 -14.12
C LYS A 146 -18.96 1.96 -13.58
N SER A 147 -19.20 1.65 -12.31
CA SER A 147 -20.51 1.80 -11.65
C SER A 147 -20.68 3.15 -10.93
N ALA A 148 -19.70 4.05 -11.03
CA ALA A 148 -19.74 5.35 -10.37
C ALA A 148 -20.84 6.23 -10.98
N THR A 149 -21.56 6.94 -10.12
CA THR A 149 -22.48 8.02 -10.52
C THR A 149 -21.71 9.23 -11.03
N ASP A 150 -22.39 10.15 -11.73
CA ASP A 150 -21.76 11.39 -12.21
C ASP A 150 -21.22 12.24 -11.05
N GLU A 151 -21.92 12.27 -9.91
CA GLU A 151 -21.47 12.94 -8.69
C GLU A 151 -20.18 12.29 -8.16
N ALA A 152 -20.14 10.95 -8.02
CA ALA A 152 -18.95 10.24 -7.60
C ALA A 152 -17.77 10.43 -8.58
N LYS A 153 -18.05 10.50 -9.89
CA LYS A 153 -17.01 10.82 -10.88
C LYS A 153 -16.47 12.24 -10.74
N GLN A 154 -17.31 13.20 -10.29
CA GLN A 154 -16.82 14.54 -10.00
C GLN A 154 -15.87 14.52 -8.80
N ASP A 155 -16.27 13.89 -7.69
CA ASP A 155 -15.38 13.71 -6.52
C ASP A 155 -14.05 13.04 -6.92
N MET A 156 -14.10 12.05 -7.82
CA MET A 156 -12.90 11.38 -8.33
C MET A 156 -12.01 12.33 -9.15
N ARG A 157 -12.59 13.21 -9.98
CA ARG A 157 -11.81 14.22 -10.73
C ARG A 157 -11.12 15.20 -9.80
N ASP A 158 -11.82 15.66 -8.76
CA ASP A 158 -11.27 16.58 -7.76
C ASP A 158 -10.14 15.90 -6.97
N ALA A 159 -10.33 14.64 -6.60
CA ALA A 159 -9.31 13.82 -5.96
C ALA A 159 -8.07 13.61 -6.84
N MET A 160 -8.23 13.41 -8.15
CA MET A 160 -7.10 13.30 -9.09
C MET A 160 -6.21 14.55 -9.04
N GLN A 161 -6.79 15.75 -8.93
CA GLN A 161 -6.02 17.00 -8.87
C GLN A 161 -5.16 17.11 -7.61
N THR A 162 -5.63 16.58 -6.49
CA THR A 162 -4.95 16.66 -5.20
C THR A 162 -3.99 15.50 -4.96
N ARG A 163 -4.36 14.28 -5.36
CA ARG A 163 -3.60 13.05 -5.06
C ARG A 163 -2.47 12.77 -6.06
N LEU A 164 -2.73 12.96 -7.36
CA LEU A 164 -1.77 12.56 -8.39
C LEU A 164 -0.43 13.30 -8.34
N PRO A 165 -0.35 14.62 -8.07
CA PRO A 165 0.95 15.31 -7.98
C PRO A 165 1.89 14.68 -6.95
N THR A 166 1.36 14.35 -5.76
CA THR A 166 2.13 13.72 -4.69
C THR A 166 2.55 12.29 -5.06
N ALA A 167 1.65 11.54 -5.70
CA ALA A 167 1.96 10.19 -6.18
C ALA A 167 3.04 10.19 -7.27
N LEU A 168 3.00 11.13 -8.21
CA LEU A 168 4.04 11.27 -9.24
C LEU A 168 5.40 11.64 -8.65
N ARG A 169 5.41 12.44 -7.56
CA ARG A 169 6.62 12.78 -6.83
C ARG A 169 7.27 11.57 -6.15
N TRP A 170 6.48 10.59 -5.73
CA TRP A 170 6.99 9.35 -5.13
C TRP A 170 7.90 8.55 -6.05
N PHE A 171 7.72 8.65 -7.38
CA PHE A 171 8.61 8.05 -8.37
C PHE A 171 9.86 8.88 -8.66
N ASP A 172 9.88 10.16 -8.27
CA ASP A 172 11.00 11.02 -8.59
C ASP A 172 12.25 10.66 -7.80
N ASP A 173 13.28 10.32 -8.55
CA ASP A 173 14.60 10.00 -8.05
C ASP A 173 15.67 10.84 -8.78
N GLN A 174 15.70 12.13 -8.49
CA GLN A 174 16.71 13.00 -9.09
C GLN A 174 18.14 12.70 -8.58
N ALA A 175 18.27 12.12 -7.38
CA ALA A 175 19.56 11.82 -6.78
C ALA A 175 20.17 10.49 -7.26
N ARG A 176 19.35 9.60 -7.83
CA ARG A 176 19.73 8.22 -8.20
C ARG A 176 19.78 7.97 -9.72
N SER A 177 19.46 8.96 -10.55
CA SER A 177 19.35 8.77 -12.01
C SER A 177 20.66 8.36 -12.68
N ASP A 178 21.81 8.67 -12.08
CA ASP A 178 23.13 8.46 -12.68
C ASP A 178 23.80 7.13 -12.26
N SER A 179 23.35 6.48 -11.19
CA SER A 179 23.85 5.16 -10.76
C SER A 179 22.76 4.31 -10.14
N ASP A 180 21.96 3.63 -10.96
CA ASP A 180 21.03 2.61 -10.47
C ASP A 180 21.82 1.32 -10.17
N ASP A 181 22.40 1.25 -8.98
CA ASP A 181 23.23 0.13 -8.54
C ASP A 181 22.41 -1.16 -8.38
N LEU A 182 21.12 -1.05 -8.05
CA LEU A 182 20.21 -2.20 -8.03
C LEU A 182 19.97 -2.76 -9.43
N ARG A 183 19.95 -1.92 -10.45
CA ARG A 183 19.83 -2.36 -11.84
C ARG A 183 21.14 -2.96 -12.35
N SER A 184 22.27 -2.34 -12.08
CA SER A 184 23.57 -2.83 -12.50
C SER A 184 23.94 -4.18 -11.88
N SER A 185 23.46 -4.44 -10.66
CA SER A 185 23.60 -5.73 -9.97
C SER A 185 22.57 -6.79 -10.40
N GLY A 186 21.58 -6.44 -11.21
CA GLY A 186 20.50 -7.33 -11.65
C GLY A 186 19.42 -7.61 -10.58
N ILE A 187 19.48 -6.92 -9.45
CA ILE A 187 18.43 -7.00 -8.41
C ILE A 187 17.12 -6.38 -8.97
N ARG A 188 17.25 -5.27 -9.69
CA ARG A 188 16.17 -4.60 -10.39
C ARG A 188 16.32 -4.79 -11.91
N SER A 189 15.23 -5.02 -12.62
CA SER A 189 15.22 -5.23 -14.08
C SER A 189 14.93 -3.97 -14.89
N SER A 190 14.26 -2.97 -14.29
CA SER A 190 13.92 -1.69 -14.92
C SER A 190 14.11 -0.54 -13.94
N SER A 191 14.29 0.68 -14.45
CA SER A 191 14.48 1.87 -13.62
C SER A 191 13.18 2.40 -13.02
N VAL A 192 13.29 3.27 -12.00
CA VAL A 192 12.14 3.97 -11.42
C VAL A 192 11.48 4.89 -12.46
N ALA A 193 12.26 5.50 -13.37
CA ALA A 193 11.72 6.31 -14.45
C ALA A 193 10.85 5.48 -15.41
N GLU A 194 11.28 4.25 -15.75
CA GLU A 194 10.50 3.31 -16.55
C GLU A 194 9.22 2.88 -15.80
N ALA A 195 9.30 2.65 -14.48
CA ALA A 195 8.14 2.36 -13.64
C ALA A 195 7.13 3.54 -13.62
N LYS A 196 7.60 4.78 -13.50
CA LYS A 196 6.77 6.00 -13.57
C LYS A 196 6.05 6.11 -14.91
N MET A 197 6.76 5.89 -16.01
CA MET A 197 6.14 5.89 -17.35
C MET A 197 5.07 4.82 -17.50
N ALA A 198 5.36 3.60 -17.05
CA ALA A 198 4.40 2.50 -17.06
C ALA A 198 3.18 2.78 -16.16
N PHE A 199 3.38 3.43 -15.00
CA PHE A 199 2.30 3.89 -14.12
C PHE A 199 1.38 4.90 -14.82
N ILE A 200 1.96 5.90 -15.47
CA ILE A 200 1.19 6.90 -16.22
C ILE A 200 0.39 6.22 -17.35
N GLU A 201 1.04 5.36 -18.12
CA GLU A 201 0.41 4.69 -19.26
C GLU A 201 -0.70 3.71 -18.84
N THR A 202 -0.45 2.88 -17.82
CA THR A 202 -1.33 1.75 -17.48
C THR A 202 -2.38 2.08 -16.42
N THR A 203 -2.12 3.07 -15.57
CA THR A 203 -3.01 3.45 -14.45
C THR A 203 -3.65 4.82 -14.71
N ILE A 204 -2.84 5.87 -14.87
CA ILE A 204 -3.36 7.23 -14.95
C ILE A 204 -4.16 7.45 -16.24
N SER A 205 -3.65 6.99 -17.39
CA SER A 205 -4.39 7.12 -18.67
C SER A 205 -5.75 6.42 -18.63
N LYS A 206 -5.86 5.30 -17.92
CA LYS A 206 -7.15 4.60 -17.74
C LYS A 206 -8.11 5.37 -16.85
N LEU A 207 -7.61 5.92 -15.74
CA LEU A 207 -8.41 6.76 -14.85
C LEU A 207 -8.94 7.98 -15.60
N MET A 208 -8.07 8.68 -16.32
CA MET A 208 -8.45 9.84 -17.12
C MET A 208 -9.53 9.51 -18.15
N ALA A 209 -9.34 8.42 -18.91
CA ALA A 209 -10.33 7.97 -19.89
C ALA A 209 -11.68 7.60 -19.25
N ALA A 210 -11.68 6.98 -18.07
CA ALA A 210 -12.91 6.61 -17.36
C ALA A 210 -13.63 7.81 -16.71
N LEU A 211 -12.88 8.87 -16.42
CA LEU A 211 -13.38 10.11 -15.81
C LEU A 211 -13.63 11.22 -16.85
N ASP A 212 -13.50 10.93 -18.14
CA ASP A 212 -13.66 11.89 -19.23
C ASP A 212 -12.77 13.15 -19.06
N MET A 213 -11.49 12.92 -18.66
CA MET A 213 -10.47 13.96 -18.51
C MET A 213 -9.57 13.98 -19.74
N ASP A 214 -9.44 15.12 -20.39
CA ASP A 214 -8.71 15.23 -21.68
C ASP A 214 -7.19 15.13 -21.50
N ASP A 215 -6.66 15.72 -20.41
CA ASP A 215 -5.23 15.71 -20.13
C ASP A 215 -4.91 15.97 -18.63
N THR A 216 -3.63 15.87 -18.29
CA THR A 216 -3.12 16.19 -16.95
C THR A 216 -2.64 17.63 -16.81
N SER A 217 -2.91 18.51 -17.77
CA SER A 217 -2.39 19.90 -17.77
C SER A 217 -2.92 20.74 -16.61
N SER A 218 -4.09 20.35 -16.07
CA SER A 218 -4.65 20.97 -14.85
C SER A 218 -3.95 20.50 -13.56
N ILE A 219 -3.12 19.45 -13.64
CA ILE A 219 -2.44 18.88 -12.49
C ILE A 219 -1.09 19.57 -12.33
N THR A 220 -0.97 20.43 -11.33
CA THR A 220 0.26 21.16 -11.06
C THR A 220 1.31 20.25 -10.41
N PRO A 221 2.49 20.05 -11.02
CA PRO A 221 3.57 19.32 -10.40
C PRO A 221 3.98 19.98 -9.06
N ILE A 222 4.27 19.16 -8.06
CA ILE A 222 4.79 19.63 -6.79
C ILE A 222 6.32 19.69 -6.88
N GLU A 223 6.91 20.84 -6.52
CA GLU A 223 8.36 20.97 -6.43
C GLU A 223 8.94 20.07 -5.33
N GLN A 224 10.11 19.50 -5.59
CA GLN A 224 10.83 18.66 -4.61
C GLN A 224 11.68 19.52 -3.68
N VAL A 225 11.05 20.36 -2.88
CA VAL A 225 11.74 21.12 -1.82
C VAL A 225 11.93 20.21 -0.60
N ASP A 226 13.13 20.16 -0.07
CA ASP A 226 13.47 19.36 1.12
C ASP A 226 13.12 17.85 0.99
N TRP A 227 13.54 17.24 -0.11
CA TRP A 227 13.24 15.83 -0.39
C TRP A 227 14.17 14.85 0.32
N ASP A 228 13.61 13.83 0.95
CA ASP A 228 14.32 12.66 1.45
C ASP A 228 14.25 11.54 0.39
N ALA A 229 15.33 11.35 -0.35
CA ALA A 229 15.37 10.41 -1.46
C ALA A 229 15.25 8.94 -1.00
N LEU A 230 15.69 8.60 0.21
CA LEU A 230 15.57 7.23 0.73
C LEU A 230 14.12 6.90 1.11
N ARG A 231 13.44 7.84 1.74
CA ARG A 231 12.04 7.68 2.16
C ARG A 231 11.03 8.07 1.09
N ARG A 232 11.47 8.73 0.02
CA ARG A 232 10.61 9.29 -1.05
C ARG A 232 9.50 10.19 -0.50
N LYS A 233 9.86 11.02 0.47
CA LYS A 233 8.96 11.94 1.18
C LYS A 233 9.62 13.29 1.37
N THR A 234 8.83 14.28 1.74
CA THR A 234 9.33 15.55 2.25
C THR A 234 10.17 15.30 3.52
N ARG A 235 11.36 15.88 3.59
CA ARG A 235 12.25 15.72 4.75
C ARG A 235 11.57 16.20 6.02
N GLY A 236 11.65 15.40 7.08
CA GLY A 236 11.01 15.67 8.35
C GLY A 236 9.49 15.39 8.37
N SER A 237 8.88 14.92 7.26
CA SER A 237 7.50 14.47 7.31
C SER A 237 7.37 13.16 8.09
N GLU A 238 6.26 13.01 8.79
CA GLU A 238 5.88 11.83 9.54
C GLU A 238 4.42 11.47 9.30
N LEU A 239 4.04 10.26 9.67
CA LEU A 239 2.63 9.88 9.65
C LEU A 239 1.85 10.72 10.67
N PRO A 240 0.63 11.20 10.31
CA PRO A 240 -0.22 11.90 11.25
C PRO A 240 -0.50 11.07 12.51
N ALA A 241 -0.47 11.71 13.68
CA ALA A 241 -0.67 11.02 14.97
C ALA A 241 -1.96 10.18 14.99
N THR A 242 -3.06 10.72 14.45
CA THR A 242 -4.35 10.01 14.38
C THR A 242 -4.34 8.76 13.50
N LEU A 243 -3.51 8.74 12.46
CA LEU A 243 -3.31 7.56 11.62
C LEU A 243 -2.38 6.58 12.33
N TRP A 244 -1.29 7.07 12.90
CA TRP A 244 -0.34 6.25 13.65
C TRP A 244 -0.99 5.51 14.83
N GLU A 245 -1.78 6.20 15.64
CA GLU A 245 -2.54 5.62 16.74
C GLU A 245 -3.54 4.55 16.28
N PHE A 246 -4.14 4.75 15.11
CA PHE A 246 -5.01 3.75 14.52
C PHE A 246 -4.24 2.51 14.04
N MET A 247 -3.07 2.70 13.45
CA MET A 247 -2.22 1.61 12.93
C MET A 247 -1.55 0.83 14.06
N ILE A 248 -1.10 1.53 15.10
CA ILE A 248 -0.43 0.98 16.29
C ILE A 248 -1.11 1.49 17.55
N PRO A 249 -2.31 0.97 17.86
CA PRO A 249 -2.99 1.36 19.09
C PRO A 249 -2.20 0.89 20.32
N THR A 250 -2.06 1.79 21.29
CA THR A 250 -1.24 1.61 22.49
C THR A 250 -2.05 1.38 23.77
N ASP A 251 -3.38 1.51 23.73
CA ASP A 251 -4.24 1.24 24.86
C ASP A 251 -4.37 -0.27 25.16
N GLU A 252 -4.59 -0.62 26.43
CA GLU A 252 -4.65 -2.01 26.87
C GLU A 252 -5.80 -2.78 26.18
N ASP A 253 -6.94 -2.15 25.93
CA ASP A 253 -8.09 -2.78 25.28
C ASP A 253 -7.75 -3.17 23.84
N THR A 254 -7.02 -2.33 23.13
CA THR A 254 -6.62 -2.61 21.76
C THR A 254 -5.50 -3.65 21.69
N VAL A 255 -4.62 -3.70 22.70
CA VAL A 255 -3.61 -4.76 22.84
C VAL A 255 -4.29 -6.12 23.06
N ILE A 256 -5.40 -6.16 23.81
CA ILE A 256 -6.19 -7.41 24.00
C ILE A 256 -6.73 -7.92 22.65
N LEU A 257 -7.23 -7.06 21.78
CA LEU A 257 -7.69 -7.43 20.43
C LEU A 257 -6.55 -7.90 19.51
N ARG A 258 -5.31 -7.49 19.79
CA ARG A 258 -4.12 -7.93 19.06
C ARG A 258 -3.51 -9.22 19.60
N ARG A 259 -3.83 -9.61 20.82
CA ARG A 259 -3.44 -10.95 21.26
C ARG A 259 -4.02 -11.90 20.20
N PRO A 260 -3.19 -12.75 19.58
CA PRO A 260 -3.75 -13.83 18.79
C PRO A 260 -4.85 -14.41 19.68
N LEU A 261 -5.97 -14.78 19.08
CA LEU A 261 -7.03 -15.53 19.77
C LEU A 261 -6.40 -16.81 20.35
N ALA A 262 -5.55 -16.62 21.36
CA ALA A 262 -5.10 -17.65 22.27
C ALA A 262 -6.18 -17.97 23.31
N VAL A 263 -7.33 -17.31 23.19
CA VAL A 263 -8.58 -17.88 23.64
C VAL A 263 -8.70 -19.15 22.82
N SER A 264 -8.53 -20.26 23.50
CA SER A 264 -8.72 -21.55 22.84
C SER A 264 -10.09 -21.49 22.18
N VAL A 265 -10.22 -22.08 21.02
CA VAL A 265 -11.54 -22.25 20.37
C VAL A 265 -12.52 -22.85 21.38
N ASP A 266 -12.04 -23.59 22.36
CA ASP A 266 -12.81 -24.17 23.46
C ASP A 266 -13.40 -23.13 24.41
N ASP A 267 -12.71 -22.02 24.73
CA ASP A 267 -13.26 -20.97 25.62
C ASP A 267 -14.33 -20.12 24.91
N ASN A 268 -14.34 -20.05 23.58
CA ASN A 268 -15.42 -19.40 22.82
C ASN A 268 -16.58 -20.33 22.49
N LEU A 269 -16.41 -21.64 22.60
CA LEU A 269 -17.50 -22.61 22.41
C LEU A 269 -18.43 -22.72 23.61
N ASP A 270 -18.03 -22.22 24.79
CA ASP A 270 -18.91 -22.05 25.93
C ASP A 270 -19.98 -20.95 25.73
N LEU A 271 -19.87 -20.14 24.66
CA LEU A 271 -20.91 -19.21 24.23
C LEU A 271 -22.08 -19.92 23.51
N PHE A 272 -21.87 -21.15 23.07
CA PHE A 272 -22.91 -22.02 22.53
C PHE A 272 -23.11 -23.15 23.54
N ASP A 273 -24.16 -23.04 24.36
CA ASP A 273 -24.53 -24.00 25.35
C ASP A 273 -24.60 -25.42 24.73
N ARG A 274 -23.58 -26.24 24.95
CA ARG A 274 -23.51 -27.62 24.43
C ARG A 274 -24.61 -28.51 24.96
N GLU A 275 -25.30 -28.07 26.01
CA GLU A 275 -26.41 -28.83 26.62
C GLU A 275 -27.69 -28.79 25.76
N GLU A 276 -27.88 -27.75 24.88
CA GLU A 276 -29.04 -27.71 24.00
C GLU A 276 -28.96 -28.66 22.81
N TYR A 277 -27.78 -29.15 22.42
CA TYR A 277 -27.62 -30.06 21.27
C TYR A 277 -27.50 -31.54 21.66
N SER A 278 -27.53 -31.88 22.94
CA SER A 278 -27.43 -33.29 23.39
C SER A 278 -28.76 -33.94 23.73
N GLN A 279 -29.89 -33.30 23.48
CA GLN A 279 -31.23 -33.83 23.88
C GLN A 279 -32.07 -34.36 22.71
N ASP A 280 -31.55 -34.47 21.51
CA ASP A 280 -32.23 -35.13 20.40
C ASP A 280 -31.41 -36.32 19.86
N ASP A 281 -31.47 -37.45 20.64
CA ASP A 281 -31.27 -38.81 20.19
C ASP A 281 -32.32 -39.74 20.84
#